data_34a278876b10bca30d049b62cd40a219
#
_entry.id   34a278876b10bca30d049b62cd40a219
#
_cell.length_a   1.000
_cell.length_b   1.000
_cell.length_c   1.000
_cell.angle_alpha   90.00
_cell.angle_beta   90.00
_cell.angle_gamma   90.00
#
_symmetry.space_group_name_H-M   'P 1'
#
loop_
_entity.id
_entity.type
_entity.pdbx_description
1 polymer ?
#
loop_
_entity_poly.entity_id
_entity_poly.type
_entity_poly.pdbx_seq_one_letter_code
_entity_poly.pdbx_strand_id
1 'polypeptide(L)'
;MTHAPTDSPAALTGPLALHGLSVEGVNQCVHCGLCLASCPTFSELGTEMDSPRGRIFLIKSLAEGRIGLGDATVEHLSLCLDCRACETVCPAGVPYGRLIEAAKVEIERQRPGGPVRRAFRWLNFGLLLGNRRLLSLAAASLRVYQASGLQALVRRTGLARLLPGTLPAWEALLPPIPAAADRAPLPALTPAVGARRGRVALLTGCVQSVVFGAHNRATARVLAANGHDVVAPPEQGCCGALNAHGGDHARAVEMARRTIATFEAAGVEAVIVNTSGCGAHMKAYGALLAGDPAWAERAARFARTVQDLAEFLAREPLRGPLQAVPLTVTYHDPCHVVHGQKIRRPPRDLLAQVPGLRLVDLPESDWCCGSAGLYNLTQPEMADRLLRRKVRNVASTGAQAVVTANPGCILQIQAGLRARGLDLPVLHLVEVLDRSMTSEGASAAPSDASPSSEGGGGKAAARKR
;
A
#
# COMPACT_ATOMS: atom_id res chain seq x y z
N MET A 1 -44.95 16.95 32.46
CA MET A 1 -43.59 16.77 32.99
C MET A 1 -42.66 16.54 31.80
N THR A 2 -42.06 17.60 31.31
CA THR A 2 -41.17 17.59 30.17
C THR A 2 -39.75 17.39 30.70
N HIS A 3 -39.17 16.20 30.51
CA HIS A 3 -37.75 15.97 30.73
C HIS A 3 -36.97 16.61 29.59
N ALA A 4 -36.28 17.68 29.87
CA ALA A 4 -35.25 18.23 29.02
C ALA A 4 -34.04 17.25 29.05
N PRO A 5 -33.42 16.91 27.91
CA PRO A 5 -32.18 16.16 27.92
C PRO A 5 -31.03 17.15 28.22
N THR A 6 -30.57 17.09 29.47
CA THR A 6 -29.31 17.73 29.88
C THR A 6 -28.18 16.71 29.76
N ASP A 7 -27.76 16.36 28.56
CA ASP A 7 -26.46 15.73 28.33
C ASP A 7 -25.66 16.56 27.34
N SER A 8 -24.92 17.52 27.90
CA SER A 8 -23.74 18.05 27.21
C SER A 8 -22.82 16.86 26.91
N PRO A 9 -22.39 16.63 25.68
CA PRO A 9 -21.51 15.53 25.38
C PRO A 9 -20.25 15.67 26.23
N ALA A 10 -20.00 14.66 27.09
CA ALA A 10 -18.83 14.64 27.95
C ALA A 10 -17.58 14.81 27.05
N ALA A 11 -16.82 15.87 27.30
CA ALA A 11 -15.58 16.11 26.59
C ALA A 11 -14.66 14.90 26.78
N LEU A 12 -14.02 14.45 25.68
CA LEU A 12 -12.99 13.40 25.78
C LEU A 12 -11.89 13.92 26.69
N THR A 13 -11.76 13.35 27.88
CA THR A 13 -10.75 13.72 28.89
C THR A 13 -9.55 12.79 28.89
N GLY A 14 -9.63 11.68 28.13
CA GLY A 14 -8.58 10.69 28.04
C GLY A 14 -7.47 11.04 27.02
N PRO A 15 -6.38 10.26 26.99
CA PRO A 15 -5.19 10.51 26.19
C PRO A 15 -5.44 10.63 24.68
N LEU A 16 -6.52 10.00 24.17
CA LEU A 16 -6.88 10.09 22.74
C LEU A 16 -7.45 11.46 22.32
N ALA A 17 -7.93 12.27 23.27
CA ALA A 17 -8.38 13.64 22.98
C ALA A 17 -7.27 14.53 22.39
N LEU A 18 -6.01 14.21 22.68
CA LEU A 18 -4.83 14.97 22.22
C LEU A 18 -4.52 14.80 20.73
N HIS A 19 -5.12 13.81 20.05
CA HIS A 19 -4.82 13.48 18.65
C HIS A 19 -5.93 13.86 17.66
N GLY A 20 -6.76 14.88 18.01
CA GLY A 20 -7.79 15.40 17.11
C GLY A 20 -8.97 14.46 16.87
N LEU A 21 -9.17 13.47 17.76
CA LEU A 21 -10.40 12.71 17.80
C LEU A 21 -11.54 13.59 18.28
N SER A 22 -12.52 13.83 17.41
CA SER A 22 -13.77 14.45 17.86
C SER A 22 -14.65 13.42 18.57
N VAL A 23 -15.31 13.83 19.62
CA VAL A 23 -16.38 13.04 20.29
C VAL A 23 -17.40 12.57 19.27
N GLU A 24 -17.72 13.42 18.29
CA GLU A 24 -18.64 13.10 17.20
C GLU A 24 -18.20 11.89 16.39
N GLY A 25 -16.93 11.78 15.97
CA GLY A 25 -16.44 10.65 15.18
C GLY A 25 -16.59 9.31 15.90
N VAL A 26 -16.38 9.27 17.21
CA VAL A 26 -16.54 8.04 18.01
C VAL A 26 -18.01 7.70 18.24
N ASN A 27 -18.85 8.71 18.44
CA ASN A 27 -20.28 8.54 18.73
C ASN A 27 -21.16 8.34 17.49
N GLN A 28 -20.62 8.52 16.27
CA GLN A 28 -21.32 8.21 15.03
C GLN A 28 -21.67 6.72 14.88
N CYS A 29 -20.96 5.82 15.59
CA CYS A 29 -21.22 4.40 15.49
C CYS A 29 -22.49 4.00 16.23
N VAL A 30 -23.49 3.54 15.47
CA VAL A 30 -24.77 3.03 16.00
C VAL A 30 -24.76 1.52 16.26
N HIS A 31 -23.60 0.88 16.20
CA HIS A 31 -23.38 -0.56 16.46
C HIS A 31 -24.25 -1.52 15.62
N CYS A 32 -24.72 -1.13 14.43
CA CYS A 32 -25.61 -1.93 13.57
C CYS A 32 -25.00 -3.25 13.05
N GLY A 33 -23.66 -3.38 13.03
CA GLY A 33 -22.97 -4.60 12.63
C GLY A 33 -22.73 -4.78 11.13
N LEU A 34 -23.18 -3.88 10.24
CA LEU A 34 -22.98 -4.00 8.79
C LEU A 34 -21.49 -4.08 8.38
N CYS A 35 -20.59 -3.54 9.19
CA CYS A 35 -19.14 -3.58 8.96
C CYS A 35 -18.51 -4.94 9.27
N LEU A 36 -19.18 -5.86 9.95
CA LEU A 36 -18.62 -7.14 10.38
C LEU A 36 -18.23 -8.01 9.20
N ALA A 37 -19.13 -8.19 8.24
CA ALA A 37 -18.90 -9.01 7.04
C ALA A 37 -17.78 -8.49 6.14
N SER A 38 -17.47 -7.18 6.19
CA SER A 38 -16.39 -6.58 5.40
C SER A 38 -15.03 -6.59 6.11
N CYS A 39 -14.99 -7.00 7.39
CA CYS A 39 -13.76 -6.95 8.17
C CYS A 39 -12.93 -8.23 8.06
N PRO A 40 -11.69 -8.17 7.49
CA PRO A 40 -10.87 -9.35 7.34
C PRO A 40 -10.50 -10.02 8.67
N THR A 41 -10.16 -9.25 9.70
CA THR A 41 -9.77 -9.82 11.00
C THR A 41 -10.95 -10.46 11.72
N PHE A 42 -12.13 -9.85 11.66
CA PHE A 42 -13.34 -10.45 12.21
C PHE A 42 -13.73 -11.73 11.47
N SER A 43 -13.65 -11.73 10.15
CA SER A 43 -13.96 -12.92 9.33
C SER A 43 -13.05 -14.12 9.65
N GLU A 44 -11.79 -13.87 10.01
CA GLU A 44 -10.81 -14.93 10.33
C GLU A 44 -10.85 -15.38 11.79
N LEU A 45 -11.26 -14.51 12.73
CA LEU A 45 -11.19 -14.77 14.18
C LEU A 45 -12.55 -14.99 14.83
N GLY A 46 -13.62 -14.38 14.30
CA GLY A 46 -14.95 -14.40 14.91
C GLY A 46 -15.08 -13.62 16.23
N THR A 47 -14.03 -12.94 16.67
CA THR A 47 -13.96 -12.23 17.93
C THR A 47 -14.49 -10.81 17.78
N GLU A 48 -15.45 -10.40 18.63
CA GLU A 48 -16.05 -9.06 18.53
C GLU A 48 -15.03 -7.94 18.69
N MET A 49 -14.05 -8.07 19.59
CA MET A 49 -13.00 -7.07 19.80
C MET A 49 -12.09 -6.88 18.57
N ASP A 50 -12.07 -7.84 17.64
CA ASP A 50 -11.38 -7.77 16.37
C ASP A 50 -12.23 -7.27 15.21
N SER A 51 -13.48 -6.88 15.51
CA SER A 51 -14.40 -6.23 14.59
C SER A 51 -14.22 -4.71 14.57
N PRO A 52 -14.70 -4.00 13.51
CA PRO A 52 -14.64 -2.56 13.49
C PRO A 52 -15.43 -1.90 14.62
N ARG A 53 -16.66 -2.35 14.88
CA ARG A 53 -17.47 -1.78 15.97
C ARG A 53 -16.91 -2.10 17.35
N GLY A 54 -16.34 -3.29 17.54
CA GLY A 54 -15.68 -3.66 18.79
C GLY A 54 -14.45 -2.79 19.05
N ARG A 55 -13.63 -2.54 18.01
CA ARG A 55 -12.49 -1.59 18.12
C ARG A 55 -12.94 -0.16 18.37
N ILE A 56 -14.03 0.31 17.76
CA ILE A 56 -14.62 1.62 18.09
C ILE A 56 -15.01 1.68 19.57
N PHE A 57 -15.62 0.62 20.08
CA PHE A 57 -15.97 0.54 21.51
C PHE A 57 -14.73 0.58 22.42
N LEU A 58 -13.65 -0.13 22.05
CA LEU A 58 -12.37 -0.05 22.79
C LEU A 58 -11.79 1.37 22.74
N ILE A 59 -11.76 1.99 21.56
CA ILE A 59 -11.26 3.37 21.39
C ILE A 59 -12.09 4.36 22.20
N LYS A 60 -13.42 4.23 22.19
CA LYS A 60 -14.33 5.03 23.02
C LYS A 60 -14.02 4.85 24.51
N SER A 61 -13.89 3.62 24.96
CA SER A 61 -13.60 3.30 26.36
C SER A 61 -12.24 3.83 26.82
N LEU A 62 -11.24 3.81 25.94
CA LEU A 62 -9.93 4.46 26.18
C LEU A 62 -10.06 5.98 26.28
N ALA A 63 -10.80 6.61 25.36
CA ALA A 63 -11.01 8.05 25.33
C ALA A 63 -11.77 8.57 26.55
N GLU A 64 -12.69 7.77 27.06
CA GLU A 64 -13.47 8.06 28.29
C GLU A 64 -12.72 7.67 29.59
N GLY A 65 -11.51 7.10 29.46
CA GLY A 65 -10.73 6.66 30.64
C GLY A 65 -11.30 5.44 31.38
N ARG A 66 -12.28 4.73 30.77
CA ARG A 66 -12.90 3.54 31.39
C ARG A 66 -11.99 2.32 31.38
N ILE A 67 -11.08 2.24 30.39
CA ILE A 67 -10.06 1.20 30.29
C ILE A 67 -8.71 1.83 30.00
N GLY A 68 -7.63 1.08 30.29
CA GLY A 68 -6.26 1.46 29.94
C GLY A 68 -5.75 0.69 28.72
N LEU A 69 -4.56 1.06 28.24
CA LEU A 69 -3.82 0.37 27.19
C LEU A 69 -3.13 -0.88 27.76
N GLY A 70 -3.93 -1.86 28.23
CA GLY A 70 -3.43 -3.20 28.59
C GLY A 70 -3.02 -4.01 27.37
N ASP A 71 -2.36 -5.17 27.56
CA ASP A 71 -1.87 -6.02 26.48
C ASP A 71 -2.99 -6.47 25.53
N ALA A 72 -4.11 -6.92 26.06
CA ALA A 72 -5.26 -7.33 25.24
C ALA A 72 -5.82 -6.18 24.38
N THR A 73 -5.94 -4.97 24.95
CA THR A 73 -6.40 -3.80 24.20
C THR A 73 -5.45 -3.45 23.06
N VAL A 74 -4.15 -3.47 23.34
CA VAL A 74 -3.11 -3.21 22.34
C VAL A 74 -3.13 -4.27 21.25
N GLU A 75 -3.29 -5.54 21.60
CA GLU A 75 -3.38 -6.65 20.63
C GLU A 75 -4.54 -6.45 19.65
N HIS A 76 -5.78 -6.29 20.16
CA HIS A 76 -6.96 -6.11 19.29
C HIS A 76 -6.86 -4.88 18.39
N LEU A 77 -6.36 -3.75 18.90
CA LEU A 77 -6.18 -2.54 18.08
C LEU A 77 -5.05 -2.71 17.05
N SER A 78 -3.95 -3.40 17.41
CA SER A 78 -2.81 -3.63 16.53
C SER A 78 -3.09 -4.66 15.43
N LEU A 79 -4.03 -5.58 15.63
CA LEU A 79 -4.50 -6.53 14.62
C LEU A 79 -5.29 -5.85 13.48
N CYS A 80 -5.67 -4.59 13.61
CA CYS A 80 -6.35 -3.88 12.53
C CYS A 80 -5.41 -3.59 11.36
N LEU A 81 -5.80 -4.04 10.15
CA LEU A 81 -5.10 -3.79 8.88
C LEU A 81 -5.17 -2.34 8.38
N ASP A 82 -6.09 -1.54 8.92
CA ASP A 82 -6.41 -0.21 8.40
C ASP A 82 -6.80 -0.24 6.90
N CYS A 83 -7.48 -1.31 6.47
CA CYS A 83 -7.90 -1.49 5.07
C CYS A 83 -9.11 -0.63 4.68
N ARG A 84 -9.82 -0.06 5.64
CA ARG A 84 -10.99 0.84 5.49
C ARG A 84 -12.20 0.22 4.79
N ALA A 85 -12.27 -1.09 4.63
CA ALA A 85 -13.44 -1.75 4.05
C ALA A 85 -14.72 -1.48 4.87
N CYS A 86 -14.59 -1.37 6.18
CA CYS A 86 -15.67 -1.02 7.09
C CYS A 86 -16.27 0.39 6.86
N GLU A 87 -15.46 1.35 6.38
CA GLU A 87 -15.94 2.69 6.02
C GLU A 87 -16.80 2.66 4.75
N THR A 88 -16.51 1.75 3.82
CA THR A 88 -17.24 1.65 2.56
C THR A 88 -18.68 1.17 2.77
N VAL A 89 -18.89 0.33 3.77
CA VAL A 89 -20.21 -0.27 4.08
C VAL A 89 -20.93 0.43 5.23
N CYS A 90 -20.31 1.44 5.84
CA CYS A 90 -20.89 2.11 7.01
C CYS A 90 -21.94 3.15 6.58
N PRO A 91 -23.25 2.95 6.89
CA PRO A 91 -24.29 3.92 6.55
C PRO A 91 -24.19 5.22 7.37
N ALA A 92 -23.59 5.13 8.58
CA ALA A 92 -23.38 6.29 9.45
C ALA A 92 -22.13 7.10 9.10
N GLY A 93 -21.31 6.64 8.13
CA GLY A 93 -20.13 7.37 7.67
C GLY A 93 -19.01 7.50 8.70
N VAL A 94 -18.89 6.55 9.64
CA VAL A 94 -17.86 6.59 10.70
C VAL A 94 -16.47 6.68 10.08
N PRO A 95 -15.64 7.70 10.41
CA PRO A 95 -14.29 7.86 9.88
C PRO A 95 -13.29 6.93 10.59
N TYR A 96 -13.50 5.63 10.44
CA TYR A 96 -12.82 4.58 11.20
C TYR A 96 -11.28 4.64 11.07
N GLY A 97 -10.76 4.95 9.88
CA GLY A 97 -9.32 5.08 9.65
C GLY A 97 -8.67 6.12 10.58
N ARG A 98 -9.33 7.26 10.80
CA ARG A 98 -8.85 8.28 11.76
C ARG A 98 -8.86 7.76 13.19
N LEU A 99 -9.89 7.02 13.56
CA LEU A 99 -10.02 6.47 14.91
C LEU A 99 -8.90 5.47 15.21
N ILE A 100 -8.64 4.56 14.28
CA ILE A 100 -7.60 3.54 14.47
C ILE A 100 -6.18 4.11 14.37
N GLU A 101 -5.95 5.09 13.50
CA GLU A 101 -4.64 5.79 13.40
C GLU A 101 -4.35 6.54 14.71
N ALA A 102 -5.32 7.26 15.27
CA ALA A 102 -5.15 7.94 16.57
C ALA A 102 -4.88 6.95 17.71
N ALA A 103 -5.57 5.81 17.72
CA ALA A 103 -5.30 4.75 18.70
C ALA A 103 -3.87 4.20 18.57
N LYS A 104 -3.38 4.00 17.33
CA LYS A 104 -1.99 3.57 17.08
C LYS A 104 -0.95 4.59 17.54
N VAL A 105 -1.24 5.89 17.36
CA VAL A 105 -0.37 6.97 17.88
C VAL A 105 -0.29 6.91 19.39
N GLU A 106 -1.40 6.70 20.08
CA GLU A 106 -1.43 6.63 21.53
C GLU A 106 -0.74 5.35 22.06
N ILE A 107 -0.94 4.22 21.38
CA ILE A 107 -0.20 2.97 21.68
C ILE A 107 1.30 3.21 21.60
N GLU A 108 1.77 3.85 20.53
CA GLU A 108 3.20 4.09 20.35
C GLU A 108 3.77 5.08 21.37
N ARG A 109 2.96 6.07 21.78
CA ARG A 109 3.34 7.05 22.82
C ARG A 109 3.48 6.42 24.19
N GLN A 110 2.50 5.61 24.62
CA GLN A 110 2.49 4.99 25.95
C GLN A 110 3.32 3.71 26.03
N ARG A 111 3.40 2.96 24.92
CA ARG A 111 4.06 1.65 24.85
C ARG A 111 5.04 1.55 23.68
N PRO A 112 6.10 2.37 23.66
CA PRO A 112 7.02 2.45 22.50
C PRO A 112 7.84 1.17 22.27
N GLY A 113 7.71 0.20 23.15
CA GLY A 113 8.45 -1.06 23.11
C GLY A 113 9.89 -0.95 23.61
N GLY A 114 10.60 -2.07 23.59
CA GLY A 114 11.99 -2.15 24.07
C GLY A 114 12.99 -1.37 23.19
N PRO A 115 14.24 -1.23 23.66
CA PRO A 115 15.26 -0.42 22.98
C PRO A 115 15.54 -0.88 21.54
N VAL A 116 15.52 -2.18 21.28
CA VAL A 116 15.75 -2.75 19.94
C VAL A 116 14.63 -2.31 18.99
N ARG A 117 13.36 -2.40 19.40
CA ARG A 117 12.21 -1.95 18.60
C ARG A 117 12.31 -0.45 18.31
N ARG A 118 12.67 0.36 19.30
CA ARG A 118 12.84 1.82 19.14
C ARG A 118 13.97 2.15 18.17
N ALA A 119 15.13 1.51 18.31
CA ALA A 119 16.25 1.68 17.40
C ALA A 119 15.89 1.27 15.96
N PHE A 120 15.20 0.14 15.80
CA PHE A 120 14.72 -0.33 14.50
C PHE A 120 13.76 0.68 13.86
N ARG A 121 12.79 1.19 14.62
CA ARG A 121 11.83 2.21 14.12
C ARG A 121 12.57 3.50 13.75
N TRP A 122 13.48 3.97 14.59
CA TRP A 122 14.28 5.14 14.29
C TRP A 122 15.10 4.97 13.01
N LEU A 123 15.75 3.84 12.84
CA LEU A 123 16.55 3.54 11.65
C LEU A 123 15.66 3.52 10.39
N ASN A 124 14.58 2.75 10.41
CA ASN A 124 13.76 2.54 9.21
C ASN A 124 12.85 3.74 8.90
N PHE A 125 12.04 4.17 9.88
CA PHE A 125 11.08 5.25 9.67
C PHE A 125 11.70 6.64 9.77
N GLY A 126 12.74 6.80 10.60
CA GLY A 126 13.38 8.08 10.80
C GLY A 126 14.44 8.39 9.76
N LEU A 127 15.32 7.43 9.52
CA LEU A 127 16.52 7.66 8.73
C LEU A 127 16.38 7.16 7.28
N LEU A 128 16.03 5.88 7.07
CA LEU A 128 16.01 5.28 5.73
C LEU A 128 14.89 5.83 4.86
N LEU A 129 13.63 5.81 5.33
CA LEU A 129 12.49 6.27 4.52
C LEU A 129 12.51 7.79 4.30
N GLY A 130 13.08 8.55 5.22
CA GLY A 130 13.23 10.00 5.10
C GLY A 130 14.40 10.45 4.21
N ASN A 131 15.34 9.54 3.90
CA ASN A 131 16.56 9.88 3.17
C ASN A 131 16.76 8.98 1.95
N ARG A 132 16.49 9.53 0.76
CA ARG A 132 16.57 8.81 -0.50
C ARG A 132 17.96 8.23 -0.80
N ARG A 133 19.06 8.93 -0.39
CA ARG A 133 20.43 8.45 -0.62
C ARG A 133 20.71 7.22 0.24
N LEU A 134 20.33 7.25 1.51
CA LEU A 134 20.51 6.10 2.43
C LEU A 134 19.67 4.91 1.98
N LEU A 135 18.43 5.15 1.56
CA LEU A 135 17.56 4.10 1.04
C LEU A 135 18.13 3.46 -0.24
N SER A 136 18.71 4.26 -1.14
CA SER A 136 19.37 3.76 -2.35
C SER A 136 20.63 2.96 -2.01
N LEU A 137 21.40 3.38 -1.01
CA LEU A 137 22.58 2.65 -0.53
C LEU A 137 22.17 1.30 0.10
N ALA A 138 21.14 1.30 0.95
CA ALA A 138 20.60 0.07 1.52
C ALA A 138 20.11 -0.90 0.44
N ALA A 139 19.42 -0.39 -0.59
CA ALA A 139 19.02 -1.20 -1.74
C ALA A 139 20.22 -1.76 -2.51
N ALA A 140 21.28 -0.97 -2.68
CA ALA A 140 22.52 -1.44 -3.31
C ALA A 140 23.19 -2.56 -2.51
N SER A 141 23.26 -2.44 -1.19
CA SER A 141 23.79 -3.49 -0.29
C SER A 141 22.96 -4.77 -0.36
N LEU A 142 21.63 -4.65 -0.37
CA LEU A 142 20.72 -5.79 -0.56
C LEU A 142 20.91 -6.45 -1.93
N ARG A 143 21.14 -5.65 -2.97
CA ARG A 143 21.45 -6.17 -4.31
C ARG A 143 22.74 -6.99 -4.31
N VAL A 144 23.80 -6.51 -3.64
CA VAL A 144 25.05 -7.27 -3.50
C VAL A 144 24.80 -8.59 -2.76
N TYR A 145 24.04 -8.59 -1.66
CA TYR A 145 23.64 -9.78 -0.94
C TYR A 145 22.93 -10.81 -1.84
N GLN A 146 22.05 -10.33 -2.73
CA GLN A 146 21.33 -11.19 -3.68
C GLN A 146 22.22 -11.69 -4.81
N ALA A 147 23.01 -10.80 -5.43
CA ALA A 147 23.82 -11.11 -6.60
C ALA A 147 25.06 -11.97 -6.28
N SER A 148 25.59 -11.89 -5.04
CA SER A 148 26.73 -12.71 -4.60
C SER A 148 26.39 -14.19 -4.35
N GLY A 149 25.12 -14.58 -4.46
CA GLY A 149 24.67 -15.94 -4.10
C GLY A 149 24.53 -16.17 -2.59
N LEU A 150 24.91 -15.19 -1.73
CA LEU A 150 24.80 -15.33 -0.27
C LEU A 150 23.35 -15.54 0.17
N GLN A 151 22.38 -14.88 -0.48
CA GLN A 151 20.95 -15.11 -0.21
C GLN A 151 20.55 -16.57 -0.50
N ALA A 152 21.00 -17.11 -1.63
CA ALA A 152 20.72 -18.51 -1.99
C ALA A 152 21.34 -19.49 -0.98
N LEU A 153 22.56 -19.20 -0.53
CA LEU A 153 23.23 -19.98 0.50
C LEU A 153 22.47 -19.94 1.83
N VAL A 154 22.11 -18.74 2.30
CA VAL A 154 21.35 -18.53 3.57
C VAL A 154 20.01 -19.26 3.51
N ARG A 155 19.31 -19.24 2.38
CA ARG A 155 18.04 -19.92 2.19
C ARG A 155 18.20 -21.45 2.13
N ARG A 156 19.18 -21.96 1.37
CA ARG A 156 19.44 -23.41 1.22
C ARG A 156 19.90 -24.05 2.53
N THR A 157 20.75 -23.39 3.30
CA THR A 157 21.28 -23.91 4.57
C THR A 157 20.31 -23.70 5.74
N GLY A 158 19.26 -22.91 5.57
CA GLY A 158 18.34 -22.58 6.64
C GLY A 158 18.93 -21.62 7.70
N LEU A 159 20.11 -21.03 7.45
CA LEU A 159 20.76 -20.05 8.35
C LEU A 159 19.84 -18.86 8.70
N ALA A 160 18.92 -18.51 7.79
CA ALA A 160 17.92 -17.49 8.07
C ALA A 160 17.12 -17.79 9.35
N ARG A 161 16.87 -19.07 9.68
CA ARG A 161 16.10 -19.48 10.87
C ARG A 161 16.83 -19.20 12.19
N LEU A 162 18.14 -18.99 12.14
CA LEU A 162 18.96 -18.63 13.30
C LEU A 162 18.90 -17.16 13.63
N LEU A 163 18.35 -16.33 12.75
CA LEU A 163 18.16 -14.91 13.00
C LEU A 163 17.09 -14.70 14.08
N PRO A 164 17.30 -13.74 15.01
CA PRO A 164 16.37 -13.50 16.11
C PRO A 164 15.03 -12.90 15.63
N GLY A 165 13.96 -13.24 16.32
CA GLY A 165 12.64 -12.64 16.15
C GLY A 165 12.02 -12.85 14.76
N THR A 166 11.58 -11.77 14.14
CA THR A 166 10.87 -11.77 12.83
C THR A 166 11.80 -11.67 11.62
N LEU A 167 13.12 -11.55 11.81
CA LEU A 167 14.09 -11.40 10.72
C LEU A 167 14.05 -12.53 9.67
N PRO A 168 13.81 -13.81 10.03
CA PRO A 168 13.63 -14.87 9.04
C PRO A 168 12.47 -14.61 8.07
N ALA A 169 11.35 -14.12 8.59
CA ALA A 169 10.18 -13.78 7.78
C ALA A 169 10.48 -12.57 6.86
N TRP A 170 11.24 -11.62 7.34
CA TRP A 170 11.65 -10.45 6.54
C TRP A 170 12.57 -10.85 5.39
N GLU A 171 13.56 -11.72 5.66
CA GLU A 171 14.44 -12.24 4.61
C GLU A 171 13.65 -12.97 3.53
N ALA A 172 12.68 -13.80 3.91
CA ALA A 172 11.82 -14.53 2.98
C ALA A 172 10.96 -13.61 2.08
N LEU A 173 10.59 -12.43 2.58
CA LEU A 173 9.78 -11.43 1.88
C LEU A 173 10.62 -10.44 1.05
N LEU A 174 11.97 -10.49 1.14
CA LEU A 174 12.82 -9.58 0.37
C LEU A 174 12.54 -9.74 -1.14
N PRO A 175 12.12 -8.66 -1.82
CA PRO A 175 11.96 -8.68 -3.26
C PRO A 175 13.32 -8.71 -3.96
N PRO A 176 13.38 -9.16 -5.21
CA PRO A 176 14.56 -8.95 -6.03
C PRO A 176 14.80 -7.44 -6.20
N ILE A 177 16.00 -6.99 -5.87
CA ILE A 177 16.38 -5.58 -6.02
C ILE A 177 16.89 -5.37 -7.45
N PRO A 178 16.29 -4.46 -8.24
CA PRO A 178 16.70 -4.18 -9.61
C PRO A 178 18.14 -3.68 -9.74
N ALA A 179 18.71 -3.77 -10.93
CA ALA A 179 20.03 -3.22 -11.24
C ALA A 179 20.08 -1.70 -11.00
N ALA A 180 21.29 -1.11 -10.90
CA ALA A 180 21.45 0.31 -10.64
C ALA A 180 20.80 1.19 -11.72
N ALA A 181 20.88 0.79 -12.99
CA ALA A 181 20.23 1.47 -14.11
C ALA A 181 18.69 1.52 -13.93
N ASP A 182 18.10 0.43 -13.45
CA ASP A 182 16.65 0.35 -13.22
C ASP A 182 16.18 1.15 -12.01
N ARG A 183 17.09 1.50 -11.12
CA ARG A 183 16.86 2.36 -9.95
C ARG A 183 17.23 3.82 -10.20
N ALA A 184 17.68 4.16 -11.42
CA ALA A 184 18.01 5.53 -11.76
C ALA A 184 16.79 6.45 -11.58
N PRO A 185 16.99 7.69 -11.07
CA PRO A 185 15.91 8.66 -10.97
C PRO A 185 15.28 8.94 -12.35
N LEU A 186 14.01 9.28 -12.36
CA LEU A 186 13.38 9.83 -13.55
C LEU A 186 14.04 11.17 -13.92
N PRO A 187 14.05 11.52 -15.22
CA PRO A 187 14.31 12.90 -15.64
C PRO A 187 13.40 13.88 -14.92
N ALA A 188 13.89 15.09 -14.63
CA ALA A 188 13.08 16.12 -13.98
C ALA A 188 11.82 16.46 -14.78
N LEU A 189 11.89 16.33 -16.11
CA LEU A 189 10.79 16.50 -17.05
C LEU A 189 10.80 15.39 -18.10
N THR A 190 9.67 14.73 -18.29
CA THR A 190 9.38 13.88 -19.44
C THR A 190 8.35 14.61 -20.30
N PRO A 191 8.70 15.06 -21.51
CA PRO A 191 7.79 15.86 -22.32
C PRO A 191 6.63 15.01 -22.88
N ALA A 192 5.51 15.67 -23.10
CA ALA A 192 4.34 15.08 -23.74
C ALA A 192 4.67 14.60 -25.18
N VAL A 193 4.06 13.49 -25.57
CA VAL A 193 4.12 12.99 -26.95
C VAL A 193 2.89 13.55 -27.71
N GLY A 194 3.16 14.20 -28.84
CA GLY A 194 2.13 14.82 -29.67
C GLY A 194 1.53 16.09 -29.05
N ALA A 195 0.26 16.35 -29.31
CA ALA A 195 -0.42 17.57 -28.81
C ALA A 195 -0.52 17.54 -27.27
N ARG A 196 0.03 18.57 -26.62
CA ARG A 196 0.04 18.72 -25.19
C ARG A 196 -1.37 18.98 -24.64
N ARG A 197 -1.75 18.24 -23.58
CA ARG A 197 -3.00 18.43 -22.83
C ARG A 197 -2.79 19.22 -21.54
N GLY A 198 -1.67 18.99 -20.86
CA GLY A 198 -1.40 19.62 -19.58
C GLY A 198 -0.03 19.25 -18.99
N ARG A 199 0.18 19.66 -17.75
CA ARG A 199 1.41 19.39 -17.00
C ARG A 199 1.07 18.79 -15.64
N VAL A 200 1.59 17.59 -15.37
CA VAL A 200 1.36 16.87 -14.13
C VAL A 200 2.68 16.55 -13.44
N ALA A 201 2.65 16.36 -12.13
CA ALA A 201 3.79 15.80 -11.41
C ALA A 201 3.56 14.32 -11.11
N LEU A 202 4.65 13.56 -11.03
CA LEU A 202 4.63 12.16 -10.62
C LEU A 202 5.32 11.99 -9.26
N LEU A 203 4.61 11.43 -8.28
CA LEU A 203 5.22 10.95 -7.06
C LEU A 203 6.01 9.66 -7.35
N THR A 204 7.34 9.72 -7.26
CA THR A 204 8.20 8.53 -7.45
C THR A 204 8.28 7.66 -6.19
N GLY A 205 7.91 8.21 -5.03
CA GLY A 205 7.88 7.50 -3.75
C GLY A 205 9.24 7.09 -3.19
N CYS A 206 9.24 6.48 -2.01
CA CYS A 206 10.44 5.97 -1.36
C CYS A 206 10.76 4.53 -1.81
N VAL A 207 10.04 3.52 -1.32
CA VAL A 207 10.21 2.11 -1.69
C VAL A 207 9.98 1.88 -3.18
N GLN A 208 8.98 2.55 -3.75
CA GLN A 208 8.67 2.50 -5.18
C GLN A 208 9.89 2.84 -6.04
N SER A 209 10.65 3.88 -5.69
CA SER A 209 11.81 4.32 -6.48
C SER A 209 12.98 3.33 -6.48
N VAL A 210 13.15 2.53 -5.42
CA VAL A 210 14.27 1.59 -5.29
C VAL A 210 13.95 0.15 -5.65
N VAL A 211 12.67 -0.24 -5.56
CA VAL A 211 12.23 -1.61 -5.88
C VAL A 211 11.48 -1.66 -7.21
N PHE A 212 10.69 -0.65 -7.50
CA PHE A 212 9.78 -0.60 -8.64
C PHE A 212 10.02 0.64 -9.54
N GLY A 213 11.28 1.03 -9.73
CA GLY A 213 11.64 2.16 -10.60
C GLY A 213 11.09 2.02 -12.03
N ALA A 214 10.98 0.78 -12.54
CA ALA A 214 10.36 0.49 -13.83
C ALA A 214 8.91 0.96 -13.90
N HIS A 215 8.11 0.80 -12.83
CA HIS A 215 6.71 1.28 -12.80
C HIS A 215 6.63 2.81 -12.88
N ASN A 216 7.58 3.52 -12.25
CA ASN A 216 7.64 4.98 -12.37
C ASN A 216 7.97 5.42 -13.80
N ARG A 217 8.91 4.73 -14.47
CA ARG A 217 9.24 5.00 -15.87
C ARG A 217 8.05 4.70 -16.80
N ALA A 218 7.41 3.54 -16.61
CA ALA A 218 6.19 3.19 -17.34
C ALA A 218 5.09 4.24 -17.12
N THR A 219 4.91 4.71 -15.89
CA THR A 219 3.94 5.76 -15.57
C THR A 219 4.24 7.06 -16.31
N ALA A 220 5.51 7.47 -16.34
CA ALA A 220 5.92 8.68 -17.07
C ALA A 220 5.67 8.54 -18.58
N ARG A 221 5.99 7.37 -19.19
CA ARG A 221 5.73 7.11 -20.62
C ARG A 221 4.24 7.10 -20.94
N VAL A 222 3.43 6.41 -20.14
CA VAL A 222 1.98 6.34 -20.34
C VAL A 222 1.34 7.72 -20.23
N LEU A 223 1.72 8.54 -19.24
CA LEU A 223 1.23 9.92 -19.12
C LEU A 223 1.70 10.79 -20.29
N ALA A 224 2.95 10.67 -20.70
CA ALA A 224 3.49 11.39 -21.84
C ALA A 224 2.79 11.01 -23.15
N ALA A 225 2.54 9.71 -23.39
CA ALA A 225 1.81 9.21 -24.54
C ALA A 225 0.35 9.74 -24.57
N ASN A 226 -0.23 10.01 -23.39
CA ASN A 226 -1.54 10.65 -23.27
C ASN A 226 -1.49 12.19 -23.37
N GLY A 227 -0.35 12.79 -23.69
CA GLY A 227 -0.18 14.22 -23.97
C GLY A 227 0.10 15.06 -22.73
N HIS A 228 0.64 14.50 -21.66
CA HIS A 228 0.98 15.26 -20.46
C HIS A 228 2.50 15.40 -20.31
N ASP A 229 2.97 16.63 -20.06
CA ASP A 229 4.32 16.84 -19.51
C ASP A 229 4.39 16.29 -18.11
N VAL A 230 5.33 15.39 -17.83
CA VAL A 230 5.47 14.75 -16.51
C VAL A 230 6.68 15.30 -15.79
N VAL A 231 6.43 16.01 -14.70
CA VAL A 231 7.46 16.57 -13.81
C VAL A 231 7.74 15.58 -12.68
N ALA A 232 8.99 15.23 -12.46
CA ALA A 232 9.43 14.44 -11.31
C ALA A 232 10.43 15.25 -10.49
N PRO A 233 9.98 16.08 -9.51
CA PRO A 233 10.87 16.89 -8.71
C PRO A 233 11.96 16.05 -8.05
N PRO A 234 13.24 16.36 -8.18
CA PRO A 234 14.33 15.55 -7.60
C PRO A 234 14.36 15.60 -6.07
N GLU A 235 13.80 16.65 -5.46
CA GLU A 235 13.75 16.88 -4.02
C GLU A 235 12.62 16.12 -3.32
N GLN A 236 11.74 15.46 -4.08
CA GLN A 236 10.63 14.70 -3.50
C GLN A 236 11.11 13.57 -2.58
N GLY A 237 10.38 13.34 -1.50
CA GLY A 237 10.69 12.35 -0.49
C GLY A 237 9.61 11.28 -0.31
N CYS A 238 9.54 10.75 0.90
CA CYS A 238 8.47 9.84 1.33
C CYS A 238 7.20 10.63 1.64
N CYS A 239 6.03 10.10 1.23
CA CYS A 239 4.73 10.67 1.55
C CYS A 239 4.35 10.59 3.05
N GLY A 240 5.05 9.78 3.85
CA GLY A 240 4.77 9.60 5.28
C GLY A 240 3.71 8.56 5.63
N ALA A 241 3.09 7.87 4.65
CA ALA A 241 2.03 6.90 4.91
C ALA A 241 2.44 5.80 5.90
N LEU A 242 3.64 5.22 5.76
CA LEU A 242 4.13 4.18 6.66
C LEU A 242 4.35 4.68 8.08
N ASN A 243 4.75 5.95 8.25
CA ASN A 243 4.88 6.59 9.56
C ASN A 243 3.50 6.79 10.21
N ALA A 244 2.52 7.31 9.45
CA ALA A 244 1.15 7.50 9.95
C ALA A 244 0.52 6.17 10.39
N HIS A 245 0.53 5.15 9.53
CA HIS A 245 0.00 3.82 9.86
C HIS A 245 0.77 3.12 11.00
N GLY A 246 2.04 3.47 11.19
CA GLY A 246 2.88 2.99 12.29
C GLY A 246 2.74 3.79 13.59
N GLY A 247 1.89 4.81 13.65
CA GLY A 247 1.70 5.64 14.85
C GLY A 247 2.78 6.74 15.06
N ASP A 248 3.63 6.99 14.06
CA ASP A 248 4.62 8.08 14.12
C ASP A 248 4.06 9.35 13.45
N HIS A 249 3.06 9.94 14.11
CA HIS A 249 2.33 11.11 13.62
C HIS A 249 3.24 12.32 13.36
N ALA A 250 4.18 12.60 14.25
CA ALA A 250 5.05 13.77 14.14
C ALA A 250 5.87 13.74 12.83
N ARG A 251 6.44 12.59 12.50
CA ARG A 251 7.18 12.42 11.24
C ARG A 251 6.27 12.42 10.02
N ALA A 252 5.09 11.82 10.12
CA ALA A 252 4.11 11.87 9.04
C ALA A 252 3.75 13.31 8.70
N VAL A 253 3.52 14.16 9.70
CA VAL A 253 3.28 15.61 9.55
C VAL A 253 4.47 16.30 8.88
N GLU A 254 5.70 16.06 9.34
CA GLU A 254 6.90 16.67 8.76
C GLU A 254 7.06 16.28 7.27
N MET A 255 6.89 14.98 6.95
CA MET A 255 6.96 14.50 5.58
C MET A 255 5.84 15.07 4.70
N ALA A 256 4.64 15.23 5.22
CA ALA A 256 3.52 15.85 4.51
C ALA A 256 3.83 17.31 4.16
N ARG A 257 4.35 18.10 5.11
CA ARG A 257 4.74 19.51 4.87
C ARG A 257 5.81 19.60 3.76
N ARG A 258 6.84 18.75 3.81
CA ARG A 258 7.88 18.69 2.76
C ARG A 258 7.30 18.32 1.40
N THR A 259 6.42 17.31 1.36
CA THR A 259 5.76 16.86 0.13
C THR A 259 4.92 17.99 -0.48
N ILE A 260 4.10 18.67 0.33
CA ILE A 260 3.31 19.81 -0.13
C ILE A 260 4.21 20.89 -0.74
N ALA A 261 5.24 21.34 -0.01
CA ALA A 261 6.15 22.38 -0.49
C ALA A 261 6.85 22.02 -1.80
N THR A 262 7.28 20.75 -1.93
CA THR A 262 7.97 20.26 -3.15
C THR A 262 7.05 20.30 -4.37
N PHE A 263 5.80 19.84 -4.24
CA PHE A 263 4.90 19.78 -5.39
C PHE A 263 4.21 21.11 -5.69
N GLU A 264 4.00 21.99 -4.71
CA GLU A 264 3.56 23.36 -4.96
C GLU A 264 4.59 24.12 -5.80
N ALA A 265 5.89 23.96 -5.51
CA ALA A 265 6.97 24.57 -6.28
C ALA A 265 7.05 24.05 -7.74
N ALA A 266 6.52 22.87 -8.03
CA ALA A 266 6.49 22.32 -9.37
C ALA A 266 5.48 22.97 -10.32
N GLY A 267 4.50 23.71 -9.80
CA GLY A 267 3.50 24.46 -10.58
C GLY A 267 2.70 23.58 -11.54
N VAL A 268 2.09 22.50 -11.02
CA VAL A 268 1.39 21.48 -11.80
C VAL A 268 -0.11 21.46 -11.50
N GLU A 269 -0.89 20.96 -12.45
CA GLU A 269 -2.33 20.83 -12.36
C GLU A 269 -2.76 19.67 -11.43
N ALA A 270 -1.99 18.58 -11.45
CA ALA A 270 -2.25 17.40 -10.64
C ALA A 270 -0.95 16.72 -10.21
N VAL A 271 -0.99 16.05 -9.07
CA VAL A 271 0.05 15.16 -8.57
C VAL A 271 -0.41 13.73 -8.72
N ILE A 272 0.17 13.02 -9.68
CA ILE A 272 -0.19 11.64 -10.01
C ILE A 272 0.54 10.67 -9.08
N VAL A 273 -0.21 9.71 -8.56
CA VAL A 273 0.31 8.68 -7.66
C VAL A 273 -0.05 7.30 -8.19
N ASN A 274 0.95 6.45 -8.39
CA ASN A 274 0.80 5.07 -8.86
C ASN A 274 0.94 4.03 -7.72
N THR A 275 0.74 4.46 -6.48
CA THR A 275 0.87 3.65 -5.26
C THR A 275 -0.29 3.94 -4.33
N SER A 276 -1.14 2.96 -4.09
CA SER A 276 -2.42 3.13 -3.40
C SER A 276 -2.31 3.75 -2.00
N GLY A 277 -1.36 3.28 -1.18
CA GLY A 277 -1.17 3.78 0.19
C GLY A 277 -0.70 5.24 0.21
N CYS A 278 0.23 5.61 -0.69
CA CYS A 278 0.69 7.00 -0.82
C CYS A 278 -0.46 7.91 -1.28
N GLY A 279 -1.23 7.49 -2.29
CA GLY A 279 -2.36 8.27 -2.81
C GLY A 279 -3.43 8.53 -1.74
N ALA A 280 -3.85 7.49 -1.03
CA ALA A 280 -4.83 7.62 0.05
C ALA A 280 -4.35 8.56 1.17
N HIS A 281 -3.09 8.43 1.58
CA HIS A 281 -2.51 9.25 2.63
C HIS A 281 -2.33 10.72 2.20
N MET A 282 -1.86 10.98 0.98
CA MET A 282 -1.71 12.35 0.47
C MET A 282 -3.06 13.05 0.27
N LYS A 283 -4.10 12.34 -0.15
CA LYS A 283 -5.49 12.85 -0.19
C LYS A 283 -6.02 13.18 1.22
N ALA A 284 -5.47 12.59 2.27
CA ALA A 284 -5.83 12.84 3.66
C ALA A 284 -5.00 13.96 4.34
N TYR A 285 -4.04 14.60 3.66
CA TYR A 285 -3.17 15.63 4.25
C TYR A 285 -3.95 16.83 4.81
N GLY A 286 -5.08 17.19 4.18
CA GLY A 286 -5.96 18.24 4.72
C GLY A 286 -6.45 17.93 6.13
N ALA A 287 -6.79 16.66 6.39
CA ALA A 287 -7.20 16.21 7.71
C ALA A 287 -6.01 16.03 8.67
N LEU A 288 -4.87 15.56 8.17
CA LEU A 288 -3.64 15.37 8.95
C LEU A 288 -3.11 16.70 9.51
N LEU A 289 -3.23 17.77 8.75
CA LEU A 289 -2.71 19.09 9.09
C LEU A 289 -3.81 20.10 9.50
N ALA A 290 -5.05 19.64 9.72
CA ALA A 290 -6.18 20.52 10.05
C ALA A 290 -5.96 21.34 11.33
N GLY A 291 -5.21 20.83 12.30
CA GLY A 291 -4.86 21.54 13.54
C GLY A 291 -3.69 22.51 13.43
N ASP A 292 -3.07 22.64 12.25
CA ASP A 292 -1.93 23.54 12.03
C ASP A 292 -2.36 24.79 11.23
N PRO A 293 -2.49 25.96 11.86
CA PRO A 293 -2.98 27.17 11.20
C PRO A 293 -2.15 27.58 9.97
N ALA A 294 -0.84 27.28 9.96
CA ALA A 294 0.05 27.62 8.86
C ALA A 294 -0.08 26.68 7.65
N TRP A 295 -0.59 25.45 7.86
CA TRP A 295 -0.61 24.41 6.86
C TRP A 295 -2.00 23.89 6.50
N ALA A 296 -3.01 24.09 7.33
CA ALA A 296 -4.35 23.51 7.15
C ALA A 296 -4.94 23.83 5.76
N GLU A 297 -4.95 25.09 5.35
CA GLU A 297 -5.50 25.49 4.05
C GLU A 297 -4.64 24.99 2.88
N ARG A 298 -3.30 25.08 3.00
CA ARG A 298 -2.37 24.58 1.98
C ARG A 298 -2.54 23.08 1.79
N ALA A 299 -2.60 22.32 2.88
CA ALA A 299 -2.79 20.88 2.85
C ALA A 299 -4.14 20.50 2.24
N ALA A 300 -5.20 21.23 2.55
CA ALA A 300 -6.52 21.00 1.95
C ALA A 300 -6.52 21.29 0.45
N ARG A 301 -5.86 22.34 -0.01
CA ARG A 301 -5.69 22.64 -1.45
C ARG A 301 -4.86 21.55 -2.14
N PHE A 302 -3.71 21.22 -1.57
CA PHE A 302 -2.82 20.18 -2.10
C PHE A 302 -3.53 18.82 -2.23
N ALA A 303 -4.26 18.38 -1.21
CA ALA A 303 -4.97 17.11 -1.21
C ALA A 303 -5.94 16.97 -2.41
N ARG A 304 -6.52 18.07 -2.88
CA ARG A 304 -7.41 18.10 -4.06
C ARG A 304 -6.66 17.92 -5.39
N THR A 305 -5.37 18.24 -5.44
CA THR A 305 -4.55 18.03 -6.65
C THR A 305 -4.05 16.60 -6.79
N VAL A 306 -4.08 15.81 -5.70
CA VAL A 306 -3.59 14.42 -5.69
C VAL A 306 -4.57 13.50 -6.37
N GLN A 307 -4.08 12.72 -7.34
CA GLN A 307 -4.91 11.80 -8.11
C GLN A 307 -4.21 10.44 -8.26
N ASP A 308 -4.99 9.38 -8.13
CA ASP A 308 -4.54 8.05 -8.54
C ASP A 308 -4.35 7.99 -10.05
N LEU A 309 -3.36 7.23 -10.51
CA LEU A 309 -3.07 7.09 -11.95
C LEU A 309 -4.29 6.64 -12.75
N ALA A 310 -5.03 5.65 -12.24
CA ALA A 310 -6.20 5.12 -12.94
C ALA A 310 -7.36 6.14 -12.93
N GLU A 311 -7.56 6.83 -11.81
CA GLU A 311 -8.54 7.91 -11.71
C GLU A 311 -8.28 9.04 -12.71
N PHE A 312 -7.00 9.39 -12.87
CA PHE A 312 -6.59 10.45 -13.80
C PHE A 312 -6.77 10.05 -15.25
N LEU A 313 -6.24 8.89 -15.65
CA LEU A 313 -6.26 8.42 -17.03
C LEU A 313 -7.67 8.06 -17.53
N ALA A 314 -8.55 7.57 -16.66
CA ALA A 314 -9.91 7.18 -17.07
C ALA A 314 -10.86 8.36 -17.33
N ARG A 315 -10.42 9.60 -17.17
CA ARG A 315 -11.24 10.79 -17.48
C ARG A 315 -11.47 10.98 -18.96
N GLU A 316 -10.54 10.52 -19.78
CA GLU A 316 -10.58 10.60 -21.21
C GLU A 316 -10.12 9.26 -21.82
N PRO A 317 -10.54 8.89 -23.03
CA PRO A 317 -9.99 7.73 -23.72
C PRO A 317 -8.48 7.81 -23.87
N LEU A 318 -7.80 6.67 -23.74
CA LEU A 318 -6.38 6.55 -23.98
C LEU A 318 -6.03 6.97 -25.41
N ARG A 319 -4.92 7.68 -25.58
CA ARG A 319 -4.48 8.17 -26.90
C ARG A 319 -3.71 7.11 -27.69
N GLY A 320 -3.83 7.23 -29.02
CA GLY A 320 -3.02 6.52 -30.00
C GLY A 320 -3.53 5.14 -30.36
N PRO A 321 -2.89 4.50 -31.35
CA PRO A 321 -3.15 3.10 -31.64
C PRO A 321 -2.62 2.25 -30.48
N LEU A 322 -3.54 1.57 -29.79
CA LEU A 322 -3.17 0.63 -28.73
C LEU A 322 -2.73 -0.69 -29.35
N GLN A 323 -1.57 -1.20 -28.94
CA GLN A 323 -1.08 -2.52 -29.33
C GLN A 323 -1.81 -3.61 -28.54
N ALA A 324 -2.01 -4.76 -29.19
CA ALA A 324 -2.64 -5.89 -28.54
C ALA A 324 -1.76 -6.50 -27.44
N VAL A 325 -2.38 -6.78 -26.30
CA VAL A 325 -1.78 -7.53 -25.19
C VAL A 325 -2.64 -8.79 -24.98
N PRO A 326 -2.38 -9.90 -25.71
CA PRO A 326 -3.21 -11.11 -25.67
C PRO A 326 -2.98 -11.88 -24.35
N LEU A 327 -3.56 -11.39 -23.28
CA LEU A 327 -3.38 -11.93 -21.93
C LEU A 327 -4.72 -12.01 -21.21
N THR A 328 -5.00 -13.14 -20.56
CA THR A 328 -6.12 -13.24 -19.62
C THR A 328 -5.63 -12.85 -18.23
N VAL A 329 -6.21 -11.79 -17.68
CA VAL A 329 -5.81 -11.23 -16.37
C VAL A 329 -6.97 -11.20 -15.40
N THR A 330 -6.65 -11.24 -14.11
CA THR A 330 -7.60 -10.89 -13.04
C THR A 330 -7.10 -9.66 -12.28
N TYR A 331 -8.02 -8.84 -11.74
CA TYR A 331 -7.66 -7.59 -11.08
C TYR A 331 -7.89 -7.67 -9.56
N HIS A 332 -6.81 -7.47 -8.79
CA HIS A 332 -6.89 -7.28 -7.35
C HIS A 332 -7.02 -5.79 -7.03
N ASP A 333 -8.13 -5.41 -6.39
CA ASP A 333 -8.36 -4.05 -5.92
C ASP A 333 -7.51 -3.74 -4.67
N PRO A 334 -6.53 -2.85 -4.73
CA PRO A 334 -5.83 -2.43 -3.51
C PRO A 334 -6.81 -1.74 -2.55
N CYS A 335 -6.83 -2.15 -1.30
CA CYS A 335 -7.80 -1.65 -0.32
C CYS A 335 -7.80 -0.10 -0.21
N HIS A 336 -6.63 0.54 -0.26
CA HIS A 336 -6.52 2.00 -0.21
C HIS A 336 -6.92 2.70 -1.52
N VAL A 337 -7.05 1.99 -2.65
CA VAL A 337 -7.69 2.52 -3.86
C VAL A 337 -9.20 2.41 -3.72
N VAL A 338 -9.70 1.19 -3.49
CA VAL A 338 -11.15 0.94 -3.53
C VAL A 338 -11.89 1.46 -2.30
N HIS A 339 -11.33 1.33 -1.11
CA HIS A 339 -11.97 1.75 0.13
C HIS A 339 -11.49 3.13 0.62
N GLY A 340 -10.19 3.40 0.52
CA GLY A 340 -9.61 4.67 0.96
C GLY A 340 -9.91 5.83 0.01
N GLN A 341 -9.74 5.61 -1.30
CA GLN A 341 -9.93 6.66 -2.32
C GLN A 341 -11.25 6.54 -3.07
N LYS A 342 -12.05 5.47 -2.85
CA LYS A 342 -13.35 5.20 -3.51
C LYS A 342 -13.25 5.01 -5.03
N ILE A 343 -12.10 4.54 -5.52
CA ILE A 343 -11.82 4.30 -6.94
C ILE A 343 -12.03 2.81 -7.23
N ARG A 344 -13.09 2.44 -7.95
CA ARG A 344 -13.44 1.04 -8.24
C ARG A 344 -13.47 0.75 -9.75
N ARG A 345 -14.12 1.57 -10.54
CA ARG A 345 -14.31 1.36 -11.99
C ARG A 345 -13.08 1.73 -12.83
N PRO A 346 -12.41 2.87 -12.62
CA PRO A 346 -11.35 3.36 -13.47
C PRO A 346 -10.27 2.34 -13.87
N PRO A 347 -9.72 1.49 -12.98
CA PRO A 347 -8.75 0.48 -13.39
C PRO A 347 -9.30 -0.53 -14.41
N ARG A 348 -10.57 -0.92 -14.28
CA ARG A 348 -11.24 -1.86 -15.19
C ARG A 348 -11.56 -1.21 -16.53
N ASP A 349 -12.02 0.03 -16.50
CA ASP A 349 -12.32 0.82 -17.70
C ASP A 349 -11.06 1.04 -18.57
N LEU A 350 -9.89 1.20 -17.94
CA LEU A 350 -8.61 1.28 -18.63
C LEU A 350 -8.17 -0.07 -19.21
N LEU A 351 -8.28 -1.15 -18.44
CA LEU A 351 -7.94 -2.49 -18.91
C LEU A 351 -8.83 -2.94 -20.07
N ALA A 352 -10.10 -2.54 -20.06
CA ALA A 352 -11.05 -2.86 -21.13
C ALA A 352 -10.73 -2.18 -22.47
N GLN A 353 -9.93 -1.10 -22.46
CA GLN A 353 -9.47 -0.42 -23.68
C GLN A 353 -8.28 -1.15 -24.35
N VAL A 354 -7.58 -2.05 -23.64
CA VAL A 354 -6.40 -2.74 -24.16
C VAL A 354 -6.82 -3.87 -25.10
N PRO A 355 -6.47 -3.83 -26.40
CA PRO A 355 -6.87 -4.85 -27.35
C PRO A 355 -6.30 -6.23 -26.98
N GLY A 356 -7.09 -7.27 -27.14
CA GLY A 356 -6.68 -8.66 -26.85
C GLY A 356 -6.61 -9.01 -25.37
N LEU A 357 -6.74 -8.05 -24.45
CA LEU A 357 -6.75 -8.31 -23.02
C LEU A 357 -8.13 -8.86 -22.60
N ARG A 358 -8.13 -9.95 -21.86
CA ARG A 358 -9.34 -10.51 -21.25
C ARG A 358 -9.29 -10.37 -19.74
N LEU A 359 -10.17 -9.56 -19.18
CA LEU A 359 -10.33 -9.41 -17.74
C LEU A 359 -11.35 -10.44 -17.23
N VAL A 360 -10.93 -11.27 -16.26
CA VAL A 360 -11.79 -12.20 -15.53
C VAL A 360 -11.95 -11.74 -14.08
N ASP A 361 -13.15 -11.93 -13.54
CA ASP A 361 -13.45 -11.49 -12.19
C ASP A 361 -12.67 -12.26 -11.13
N LEU A 362 -12.13 -11.55 -10.15
CA LEU A 362 -11.50 -12.11 -8.97
C LEU A 362 -12.53 -12.18 -7.84
N PRO A 363 -12.86 -13.38 -7.32
CA PRO A 363 -13.67 -13.47 -6.11
C PRO A 363 -13.02 -12.67 -4.98
N GLU A 364 -13.81 -11.84 -4.28
CA GLU A 364 -13.33 -10.97 -3.21
C GLU A 364 -12.14 -10.08 -3.67
N SER A 365 -12.25 -9.48 -4.84
CA SER A 365 -11.17 -8.68 -5.44
C SER A 365 -10.67 -7.58 -4.50
N ASP A 366 -11.57 -6.96 -3.72
CA ASP A 366 -11.35 -5.87 -2.78
C ASP A 366 -10.97 -6.33 -1.35
N TRP A 367 -10.91 -7.64 -1.09
CA TRP A 367 -10.46 -8.18 0.18
C TRP A 367 -8.95 -7.96 0.35
N CYS A 368 -8.53 -7.47 1.52
CA CYS A 368 -7.13 -7.17 1.77
C CYS A 368 -6.22 -8.40 1.56
N CYS A 369 -5.09 -8.21 0.90
CA CYS A 369 -4.09 -9.26 0.66
C CYS A 369 -3.21 -9.60 1.88
N GLY A 370 -3.35 -8.84 2.98
CA GLY A 370 -2.54 -9.00 4.19
C GLY A 370 -1.24 -8.20 4.22
N SER A 371 -0.88 -7.45 3.16
CA SER A 371 0.35 -6.65 3.12
C SER A 371 0.32 -5.46 4.09
N ALA A 372 -0.67 -4.58 3.99
CA ALA A 372 -0.96 -3.41 4.83
C ALA A 372 0.29 -2.68 5.40
N GLY A 373 1.15 -2.21 4.52
CA GLY A 373 2.39 -1.52 4.89
C GLY A 373 3.42 -2.45 5.50
N LEU A 374 3.55 -2.44 6.82
CA LEU A 374 4.45 -3.32 7.57
C LEU A 374 3.68 -4.41 8.36
N TYR A 375 2.39 -4.53 8.13
CA TYR A 375 1.53 -5.45 8.88
C TYR A 375 1.99 -6.91 8.73
N ASN A 376 2.34 -7.33 7.52
CA ASN A 376 2.86 -8.67 7.25
C ASN A 376 4.17 -9.01 7.99
N LEU A 377 4.91 -7.99 8.44
CA LEU A 377 6.11 -8.14 9.24
C LEU A 377 5.82 -8.14 10.75
N THR A 378 4.74 -7.47 11.17
CA THR A 378 4.37 -7.33 12.59
C THR A 378 3.29 -8.31 13.03
N GLN A 379 2.46 -8.78 12.08
CA GLN A 379 1.35 -9.69 12.27
C GLN A 379 1.39 -10.82 11.21
N PRO A 380 2.47 -11.60 11.14
CA PRO A 380 2.71 -12.54 10.03
C PRO A 380 1.66 -13.64 9.93
N GLU A 381 1.12 -14.12 11.06
CA GLU A 381 0.12 -15.18 11.07
C GLU A 381 -1.20 -14.74 10.43
N MET A 382 -1.72 -13.58 10.82
CA MET A 382 -2.94 -13.04 10.23
C MET A 382 -2.72 -12.66 8.76
N ALA A 383 -1.58 -12.06 8.43
CA ALA A 383 -1.21 -11.74 7.06
C ALA A 383 -1.19 -12.99 6.17
N ASP A 384 -0.67 -14.11 6.66
CA ASP A 384 -0.63 -15.39 5.92
C ASP A 384 -2.03 -16.00 5.76
N ARG A 385 -2.93 -15.93 6.76
CA ARG A 385 -4.33 -16.36 6.63
C ARG A 385 -5.03 -15.63 5.48
N LEU A 386 -4.92 -14.30 5.46
CA LEU A 386 -5.50 -13.47 4.41
C LEU A 386 -4.87 -13.74 3.03
N LEU A 387 -3.56 -13.93 2.99
CA LEU A 387 -2.83 -14.25 1.77
C LEU A 387 -3.27 -15.61 1.19
N ARG A 388 -3.42 -16.63 2.04
CA ARG A 388 -3.93 -17.95 1.62
C ARG A 388 -5.30 -17.86 0.96
N ARG A 389 -6.21 -17.08 1.53
CA ARG A 389 -7.54 -16.83 0.96
C ARG A 389 -7.44 -16.13 -0.39
N LYS A 390 -6.63 -15.07 -0.50
CA LYS A 390 -6.43 -14.34 -1.74
C LYS A 390 -5.82 -15.23 -2.84
N VAL A 391 -4.81 -16.04 -2.54
CA VAL A 391 -4.17 -16.92 -3.51
C VAL A 391 -5.11 -18.01 -4.00
N ARG A 392 -5.96 -18.59 -3.13
CA ARG A 392 -7.02 -19.53 -3.56
C ARG A 392 -7.98 -18.88 -4.56
N ASN A 393 -8.42 -17.66 -4.27
CA ASN A 393 -9.30 -16.91 -5.15
C ASN A 393 -8.64 -16.59 -6.50
N VAL A 394 -7.35 -16.22 -6.51
CA VAL A 394 -6.57 -16.03 -7.74
C VAL A 394 -6.49 -17.33 -8.55
N ALA A 395 -6.13 -18.43 -7.91
CA ALA A 395 -6.01 -19.74 -8.58
C ALA A 395 -7.33 -20.19 -9.20
N SER A 396 -8.49 -19.88 -8.59
CA SER A 396 -9.80 -20.27 -9.11
C SER A 396 -10.21 -19.51 -10.38
N THR A 397 -9.53 -18.40 -10.73
CA THR A 397 -9.90 -17.58 -11.90
C THR A 397 -9.41 -18.15 -13.23
N GLY A 398 -8.39 -19.01 -13.22
CA GLY A 398 -7.70 -19.46 -14.43
C GLY A 398 -6.98 -18.35 -15.19
N ALA A 399 -6.76 -17.18 -14.57
CA ALA A 399 -6.03 -16.09 -15.18
C ALA A 399 -4.54 -16.42 -15.38
N GLN A 400 -3.93 -15.82 -16.40
CA GLN A 400 -2.50 -15.96 -16.71
C GLN A 400 -1.64 -14.95 -15.94
N ALA A 401 -2.25 -13.87 -15.42
CA ALA A 401 -1.58 -12.90 -14.57
C ALA A 401 -2.56 -12.23 -13.61
N VAL A 402 -2.04 -11.72 -12.50
CA VAL A 402 -2.78 -10.83 -11.58
C VAL A 402 -2.36 -9.40 -11.86
N VAL A 403 -3.31 -8.49 -12.02
CA VAL A 403 -3.04 -7.05 -12.15
C VAL A 403 -3.46 -6.34 -10.87
N THR A 404 -2.65 -5.40 -10.40
CA THR A 404 -2.98 -4.54 -9.24
C THR A 404 -2.26 -3.19 -9.34
N ALA A 405 -2.61 -2.22 -8.50
CA ALA A 405 -2.03 -0.86 -8.53
C ALA A 405 -1.33 -0.51 -7.20
N ASN A 406 -0.67 -1.49 -6.57
CA ASN A 406 0.04 -1.24 -5.31
C ASN A 406 1.25 -2.16 -5.10
N PRO A 407 2.46 -1.61 -4.92
CA PRO A 407 3.70 -2.38 -4.72
C PRO A 407 3.62 -3.39 -3.57
N GLY A 408 3.03 -3.00 -2.44
CA GLY A 408 2.86 -3.90 -1.30
C GLY A 408 1.99 -5.12 -1.63
N CYS A 409 0.91 -4.93 -2.40
CA CYS A 409 0.06 -6.04 -2.87
C CYS A 409 0.80 -6.92 -3.88
N ILE A 410 1.59 -6.33 -4.78
CA ILE A 410 2.42 -7.08 -5.74
C ILE A 410 3.35 -8.02 -4.97
N LEU A 411 4.14 -7.51 -4.03
CA LEU A 411 5.09 -8.31 -3.25
C LEU A 411 4.39 -9.43 -2.47
N GLN A 412 3.30 -9.09 -1.80
CA GLN A 412 2.57 -10.03 -0.95
C GLN A 412 1.95 -11.16 -1.76
N ILE A 413 1.21 -10.83 -2.82
CA ILE A 413 0.54 -11.83 -3.66
C ILE A 413 1.58 -12.68 -4.39
N GLN A 414 2.64 -12.08 -4.95
CA GLN A 414 3.71 -12.80 -5.63
C GLN A 414 4.43 -13.78 -4.68
N ALA A 415 4.67 -13.38 -3.42
CA ALA A 415 5.24 -14.29 -2.42
C ALA A 415 4.30 -15.47 -2.11
N GLY A 416 3.00 -15.20 -1.99
CA GLY A 416 1.99 -16.22 -1.72
C GLY A 416 1.80 -17.21 -2.87
N LEU A 417 1.86 -16.74 -4.12
CA LEU A 417 1.80 -17.58 -5.32
C LEU A 417 3.03 -18.49 -5.39
N ARG A 418 4.24 -17.94 -5.27
CA ARG A 418 5.50 -18.72 -5.27
C ARG A 418 5.54 -19.78 -4.16
N ALA A 419 5.10 -19.43 -2.94
CA ALA A 419 5.06 -20.37 -1.83
C ALA A 419 4.14 -21.58 -2.07
N ARG A 420 3.27 -21.50 -3.07
CA ARG A 420 2.33 -22.58 -3.48
C ARG A 420 2.65 -23.18 -4.84
N GLY A 421 3.83 -22.88 -5.40
CA GLY A 421 4.26 -23.39 -6.70
C GLY A 421 3.44 -22.89 -7.89
N LEU A 422 2.75 -21.74 -7.73
CA LEU A 422 1.99 -21.10 -8.80
C LEU A 422 2.87 -20.06 -9.49
N ASP A 423 3.23 -20.32 -10.72
CA ASP A 423 4.03 -19.42 -11.56
C ASP A 423 3.12 -18.43 -12.31
N LEU A 424 2.55 -17.51 -11.57
CA LEU A 424 1.67 -16.46 -12.08
C LEU A 424 2.31 -15.11 -11.82
N PRO A 425 2.60 -14.29 -12.83
CA PRO A 425 3.12 -12.94 -12.63
C PRO A 425 2.07 -12.02 -12.01
N VAL A 426 2.53 -11.14 -11.12
CA VAL A 426 1.72 -10.06 -10.56
C VAL A 426 2.21 -8.75 -11.14
N LEU A 427 1.42 -8.16 -12.02
CA LEU A 427 1.74 -6.97 -12.79
C LEU A 427 1.15 -5.72 -12.16
N HIS A 428 1.86 -4.61 -12.27
CA HIS A 428 1.25 -3.31 -12.00
C HIS A 428 0.32 -2.91 -13.16
N LEU A 429 -0.81 -2.24 -12.88
CA LEU A 429 -1.72 -1.73 -13.90
C LEU A 429 -0.98 -0.97 -15.01
N VAL A 430 -0.02 -0.13 -14.62
CA VAL A 430 0.75 0.67 -15.58
C VAL A 430 1.62 -0.17 -16.52
N GLU A 431 2.06 -1.35 -16.12
CA GLU A 431 2.85 -2.22 -17.02
C GLU A 431 2.00 -2.74 -18.17
N VAL A 432 0.72 -3.05 -17.90
CA VAL A 432 -0.21 -3.48 -18.95
C VAL A 432 -0.50 -2.33 -19.91
N LEU A 433 -0.73 -1.12 -19.38
CA LEU A 433 -0.96 0.07 -20.19
C LEU A 433 0.27 0.45 -21.02
N ASP A 434 1.45 0.41 -20.42
CA ASP A 434 2.71 0.74 -21.08
C ASP A 434 3.01 -0.22 -22.25
N ARG A 435 2.79 -1.53 -22.05
CA ARG A 435 2.91 -2.55 -23.12
C ARG A 435 1.98 -2.28 -24.31
N SER A 436 0.80 -1.76 -24.04
CA SER A 436 -0.17 -1.45 -25.09
C SER A 436 0.09 -0.11 -25.77
N MET A 437 0.66 0.86 -25.07
CA MET A 437 0.75 2.25 -25.53
C MET A 437 2.12 2.64 -26.07
N THR A 438 3.19 1.94 -25.72
CA THR A 438 4.56 2.34 -26.05
C THR A 438 5.36 1.19 -26.65
N SER A 439 6.28 1.51 -27.59
CA SER A 439 7.19 0.52 -28.18
C SER A 439 8.17 -0.04 -27.14
N GLU A 440 8.60 0.78 -26.17
CA GLU A 440 9.47 0.34 -25.07
C GLU A 440 8.74 -0.62 -24.12
N GLY A 441 7.46 -0.35 -23.81
CA GLY A 441 6.63 -1.22 -23.02
C GLY A 441 6.36 -2.57 -23.71
N ALA A 442 6.15 -2.55 -25.02
CA ALA A 442 5.94 -3.77 -25.84
C ALA A 442 7.19 -4.68 -25.87
N SER A 443 8.40 -4.12 -25.82
CA SER A 443 9.66 -4.87 -25.82
C SER A 443 10.06 -5.43 -24.45
N ALA A 444 9.46 -4.94 -23.37
CA ALA A 444 9.69 -5.44 -22.02
C ALA A 444 8.98 -6.80 -21.83
N ALA A 445 9.63 -7.89 -22.26
CA ALA A 445 9.20 -9.23 -21.90
C ALA A 445 9.13 -9.38 -20.37
N PRO A 446 8.24 -10.24 -19.82
CA PRO A 446 8.34 -10.60 -18.42
C PRO A 446 9.77 -11.10 -18.19
N SER A 447 10.47 -10.54 -17.21
CA SER A 447 11.81 -10.98 -16.86
C SER A 447 11.70 -12.48 -16.53
N ASP A 448 12.19 -13.32 -17.43
CA ASP A 448 12.35 -14.75 -17.24
C ASP A 448 13.26 -14.97 -16.03
N ALA A 449 12.66 -15.14 -14.88
CA ALA A 449 13.29 -15.76 -13.74
C ALA A 449 13.01 -17.27 -13.81
N SER A 450 13.45 -17.92 -14.90
CA SER A 450 13.57 -19.37 -14.94
C SER A 450 14.85 -19.75 -14.19
N PRO A 451 14.78 -20.50 -13.08
CA PRO A 451 15.94 -21.26 -12.64
C PRO A 451 16.16 -22.37 -13.65
N SER A 452 17.33 -22.36 -14.29
CA SER A 452 17.85 -23.48 -15.11
C SER A 452 17.57 -24.81 -14.40
N SER A 453 16.77 -25.65 -15.06
CA SER A 453 16.64 -27.05 -14.76
C SER A 453 17.92 -27.75 -15.20
N GLU A 454 18.92 -27.83 -14.33
CA GLU A 454 20.00 -28.77 -14.49
C GLU A 454 19.54 -30.17 -14.12
N GLY A 455 19.72 -31.08 -15.05
CA GLY A 455 19.29 -32.43 -15.05
C GLY A 455 19.80 -33.28 -13.88
N GLY A 456 18.91 -34.06 -13.34
CA GLY A 456 19.19 -35.20 -12.50
C GLY A 456 18.72 -36.47 -13.19
N GLY A 457 19.57 -37.04 -14.06
CA GLY A 457 19.39 -38.37 -14.59
C GLY A 457 19.43 -39.41 -13.47
N GLY A 458 18.28 -39.86 -13.01
CA GLY A 458 18.12 -41.01 -12.12
C GLY A 458 17.84 -42.27 -12.89
N LYS A 459 18.85 -43.13 -13.01
CA LYS A 459 18.75 -44.51 -13.58
C LYS A 459 17.72 -45.33 -12.81
N ALA A 460 16.74 -45.80 -13.53
CA ALA A 460 15.83 -46.83 -13.06
C ALA A 460 16.60 -48.16 -12.82
N ALA A 461 16.66 -48.61 -11.59
CA ALA A 461 17.09 -49.96 -11.27
C ALA A 461 15.84 -50.85 -11.12
N ALA A 462 15.63 -51.71 -12.09
CA ALA A 462 14.68 -52.80 -11.99
C ALA A 462 15.14 -53.80 -10.92
N ARG A 463 14.31 -54.09 -9.95
CA ARG A 463 14.41 -55.31 -9.12
C ARG A 463 13.16 -56.16 -9.28
N LYS A 464 13.37 -57.32 -9.89
CA LYS A 464 12.49 -58.49 -9.84
C LYS A 464 12.46 -59.05 -8.40
N ARG A 465 11.33 -59.23 -7.83
CA ARG A 465 10.69 -60.43 -7.28
C ARG A 465 9.46 -60.00 -6.48
#